data_bf0537143dcd66dc4eeae1ef6bc714f1
#
_entry.id   bf0537143dcd66dc4eeae1ef6bc714f1
#
_cell.length_a   1.000
_cell.length_b   1.000
_cell.length_c   1.000
_cell.angle_alpha   90.00
_cell.angle_beta   90.00
_cell.angle_gamma   90.00
#
_symmetry.space_group_name_H-M   'P 1'
#
loop_
_entity.id
_entity.type
_entity.pdbx_description
1 polymer ?
#
loop_
_entity_poly.entity_id
_entity_poly.type
_entity_poly.pdbx_seq_one_letter_code
_entity_poly.pdbx_strand_id
1 'polypeptide(L)'
;MLIIGGGIAGLLCARQLADANVDYVLVEANRICGGITSDTTAKITSQHGLIYDRLIRTFGVERAQLYLQANQQALLRYGNLCREIDCDFAQQDAYVYSLNDRRTLDAELEALHRLGFGASFSEELPLPFPIAGTVRFPEQAQFHPLKFAAHIARGLKIYEHTKVLELMPGQAVTRVCF
;
A
#
# COMPACT_ATOMS: atom_id res chain seq x y z
N MET A 1 -21.16 -11.41 1.67
CA MET A 1 -19.70 -11.64 1.93
C MET A 1 -19.32 -11.00 3.26
N LEU A 2 -18.41 -11.59 4.04
CA LEU A 2 -17.92 -10.99 5.31
C LEU A 2 -16.50 -10.46 5.09
N ILE A 3 -16.29 -9.19 5.47
CA ILE A 3 -14.97 -8.53 5.50
C ILE A 3 -14.60 -8.33 6.98
N ILE A 4 -13.45 -8.82 7.38
CA ILE A 4 -12.96 -8.73 8.76
C ILE A 4 -11.79 -7.75 8.80
N GLY A 5 -11.96 -6.64 9.51
CA GLY A 5 -10.99 -5.57 9.68
C GLY A 5 -11.33 -4.33 8.87
N GLY A 6 -11.44 -3.19 9.56
CA GLY A 6 -11.78 -1.87 9.03
C GLY A 6 -10.57 -0.99 8.73
N GLY A 7 -9.41 -1.58 8.41
CA GLY A 7 -8.28 -0.84 7.86
C GLY A 7 -8.49 -0.46 6.40
N ILE A 8 -7.52 0.24 5.80
CA ILE A 8 -7.62 0.75 4.42
C ILE A 8 -7.92 -0.37 3.41
N ALA A 9 -7.36 -1.56 3.57
CA ALA A 9 -7.61 -2.70 2.68
C ALA A 9 -9.05 -3.20 2.78
N GLY A 10 -9.59 -3.33 4.00
CA GLY A 10 -10.98 -3.74 4.21
C GLY A 10 -11.99 -2.72 3.68
N LEU A 11 -11.72 -1.42 3.89
CA LEU A 11 -12.57 -0.36 3.37
C LEU A 11 -12.58 -0.33 1.84
N LEU A 12 -11.43 -0.48 1.18
CA LEU A 12 -11.35 -0.55 -0.28
C LEU A 12 -12.05 -1.80 -0.84
N CYS A 13 -11.91 -2.94 -0.18
CA CYS A 13 -12.64 -4.15 -0.53
C CYS A 13 -14.17 -3.95 -0.41
N ALA A 14 -14.63 -3.37 0.70
CA ALA A 14 -16.03 -3.06 0.93
C ALA A 14 -16.58 -2.09 -0.13
N ARG A 15 -15.83 -1.05 -0.49
CA ARG A 15 -16.20 -0.10 -1.54
C ARG A 15 -16.38 -0.80 -2.88
N GLN A 16 -15.42 -1.63 -3.29
CA GLN A 16 -15.51 -2.37 -4.55
C GLN A 16 -16.72 -3.32 -4.59
N LEU A 17 -17.03 -3.98 -3.48
CA LEU A 17 -18.22 -4.84 -3.39
C LEU A 17 -19.52 -4.02 -3.45
N ALA A 18 -19.56 -2.87 -2.77
CA ALA A 18 -20.69 -1.95 -2.82
C ALA A 18 -20.94 -1.46 -4.26
N ASP A 19 -19.89 -0.99 -4.94
CA ASP A 19 -19.96 -0.49 -6.31
C ASP A 19 -20.38 -1.58 -7.31
N ALA A 20 -20.03 -2.84 -7.02
CA ALA A 20 -20.44 -4.02 -7.80
C ALA A 20 -21.82 -4.56 -7.41
N ASN A 21 -22.56 -3.92 -6.48
CA ASN A 21 -23.83 -4.38 -5.93
C ASN A 21 -23.78 -5.80 -5.33
N VAL A 22 -22.61 -6.20 -4.81
CA VAL A 22 -22.46 -7.47 -4.09
C VAL A 22 -22.79 -7.26 -2.63
N ASP A 23 -23.67 -8.11 -2.07
CA ASP A 23 -24.01 -8.00 -0.64
C ASP A 23 -22.83 -8.38 0.26
N TYR A 24 -22.52 -7.52 1.21
CA TYR A 24 -21.40 -7.67 2.14
C TYR A 24 -21.72 -7.04 3.50
N VAL A 25 -20.91 -7.40 4.46
CA VAL A 25 -20.81 -6.73 5.76
C VAL A 25 -19.32 -6.59 6.12
N LEU A 26 -18.93 -5.44 6.63
CA LEU A 26 -17.61 -5.23 7.20
C LEU A 26 -17.71 -5.12 8.72
N VAL A 27 -16.93 -5.90 9.43
CA VAL A 27 -16.84 -5.87 10.90
C VAL A 27 -15.43 -5.47 11.33
N GLU A 28 -15.35 -4.59 12.33
CA GLU A 28 -14.11 -4.09 12.92
C GLU A 28 -14.18 -4.26 14.45
N ALA A 29 -13.12 -4.78 15.03
CA ALA A 29 -13.08 -5.04 16.47
C ALA A 29 -13.13 -3.76 17.33
N ASN A 30 -12.53 -2.68 16.81
CA ASN A 30 -12.47 -1.37 17.47
C ASN A 30 -13.15 -0.32 16.58
N ARG A 31 -12.41 0.71 16.18
CA ARG A 31 -12.83 1.71 15.18
C ARG A 31 -12.10 1.52 13.87
N ILE A 32 -12.75 1.84 12.77
CA ILE A 32 -12.11 1.83 11.45
C ILE A 32 -10.86 2.71 11.48
N CYS A 33 -9.81 2.24 10.79
CA CYS A 33 -8.53 2.93 10.69
C CYS A 33 -7.82 3.24 12.01
N GLY A 34 -8.25 2.68 13.14
CA GLY A 34 -7.66 2.92 14.46
C GLY A 34 -6.34 2.20 14.75
N GLY A 35 -5.76 1.51 13.77
CA GLY A 35 -4.48 0.81 13.88
C GLY A 35 -3.46 1.34 12.87
N ILE A 36 -2.75 0.46 12.19
CA ILE A 36 -1.66 0.80 11.24
C ILE A 36 -2.06 1.88 10.21
N THR A 37 -3.34 1.97 9.83
CA THR A 37 -3.80 2.99 8.88
C THR A 37 -3.67 4.41 9.45
N SER A 38 -3.84 4.62 10.76
CA SER A 38 -3.62 5.92 11.41
C SER A 38 -2.14 6.27 11.55
N ASP A 39 -1.29 5.26 11.69
CA ASP A 39 0.12 5.42 12.06
C ASP A 39 1.07 5.30 10.87
N THR A 40 0.53 5.17 9.64
CA THR A 40 1.34 5.04 8.43
C THR A 40 1.89 6.38 7.97
N THR A 41 3.09 6.36 7.36
CA THR A 41 3.67 7.51 6.64
C THR A 41 3.02 7.77 5.28
N ALA A 42 1.99 7.00 4.94
CA ALA A 42 1.09 7.20 3.81
C ALA A 42 1.75 7.35 2.42
N LYS A 43 2.75 6.57 2.16
CA LYS A 43 3.33 6.45 0.83
C LYS A 43 2.48 5.54 -0.04
N ILE A 44 2.23 5.97 -1.27
CA ILE A 44 1.69 5.14 -2.34
C ILE A 44 2.86 4.84 -3.27
N THR A 45 3.45 3.67 -3.16
CA THR A 45 4.71 3.35 -3.83
C THR A 45 4.80 1.89 -4.22
N SER A 46 5.48 1.61 -5.31
CA SER A 46 5.95 0.27 -5.68
C SER A 46 7.31 -0.07 -5.06
N GLN A 47 7.91 0.87 -4.33
CA GLN A 47 9.16 0.69 -3.60
C GLN A 47 8.88 0.19 -2.18
N HIS A 48 9.34 -1.02 -1.85
CA HIS A 48 9.16 -1.66 -0.54
C HIS A 48 10.51 -2.14 0.02
N GLY A 49 11.49 -1.24 0.13
CA GLY A 49 12.89 -1.54 0.40
C GLY A 49 13.62 -2.01 -0.88
N LEU A 50 14.78 -2.62 -0.72
CA LEU A 50 15.59 -3.18 -1.82
C LEU A 50 15.19 -4.65 -2.03
N ILE A 51 14.13 -4.89 -2.79
CA ILE A 51 13.50 -6.22 -2.90
C ILE A 51 13.53 -6.84 -4.29
N TYR A 52 13.68 -6.04 -5.35
CA TYR A 52 13.49 -6.54 -6.73
C TYR A 52 14.62 -7.49 -7.17
N ASP A 53 15.87 -7.23 -6.78
CA ASP A 53 16.95 -8.18 -6.99
C ASP A 53 16.68 -9.51 -6.26
N ARG A 54 16.21 -9.45 -5.02
CA ARG A 54 15.82 -10.65 -4.26
C ARG A 54 14.62 -11.37 -4.91
N LEU A 55 13.62 -10.65 -5.39
CA LEU A 55 12.47 -11.25 -6.08
C LEU A 55 12.89 -11.99 -7.34
N ILE A 56 13.76 -11.38 -8.15
CA ILE A 56 14.30 -12.04 -9.35
C ILE A 56 15.06 -13.30 -8.99
N ARG A 57 15.94 -13.24 -8.00
CA ARG A 57 16.74 -14.41 -7.56
C ARG A 57 15.89 -15.53 -6.99
N THR A 58 14.81 -15.19 -6.27
CA THR A 58 13.99 -16.20 -5.58
C THR A 58 12.88 -16.76 -6.46
N PHE A 59 12.26 -15.95 -7.29
CA PHE A 59 11.03 -16.31 -8.02
C PHE A 59 11.15 -16.22 -9.54
N GLY A 60 12.29 -15.73 -10.05
CA GLY A 60 12.51 -15.47 -11.47
C GLY A 60 11.96 -14.14 -11.94
N VAL A 61 12.39 -13.73 -13.15
CA VAL A 61 12.09 -12.41 -13.74
C VAL A 61 10.58 -12.24 -13.95
N GLU A 62 9.92 -13.25 -14.48
CA GLU A 62 8.48 -13.16 -14.81
C GLU A 62 7.61 -12.83 -13.59
N ARG A 63 7.84 -13.53 -12.45
CA ARG A 63 7.08 -13.29 -11.22
C ARG A 63 7.44 -11.95 -10.58
N ALA A 64 8.72 -11.55 -10.63
CA ALA A 64 9.14 -10.23 -10.18
C ALA A 64 8.49 -9.12 -11.00
N GLN A 65 8.36 -9.32 -12.33
CA GLN A 65 7.66 -8.40 -13.22
C GLN A 65 6.17 -8.28 -12.92
N LEU A 66 5.49 -9.39 -12.69
CA LEU A 66 4.08 -9.39 -12.28
C LEU A 66 3.88 -8.63 -10.95
N TYR A 67 4.78 -8.81 -10.00
CA TYR A 67 4.75 -8.06 -8.74
C TYR A 67 4.89 -6.55 -8.97
N LEU A 68 5.88 -6.13 -9.75
CA LEU A 68 6.08 -4.72 -10.10
C LEU A 68 4.85 -4.14 -10.80
N GLN A 69 4.34 -4.82 -11.82
CA GLN A 69 3.17 -4.39 -12.58
C GLN A 69 1.92 -4.25 -11.70
N ALA A 70 1.68 -5.21 -10.80
CA ALA A 70 0.55 -5.14 -9.87
C ALA A 70 0.63 -3.92 -8.95
N ASN A 71 1.83 -3.61 -8.44
CA ASN A 71 2.05 -2.42 -7.61
C ASN A 71 1.91 -1.12 -8.41
N GLN A 72 2.42 -1.05 -9.63
CA GLN A 72 2.24 0.11 -10.51
C GLN A 72 0.76 0.34 -10.86
N GLN A 73 0.01 -0.72 -11.15
CA GLN A 73 -1.43 -0.62 -11.36
C GLN A 73 -2.18 -0.14 -10.12
N ALA A 74 -1.79 -0.62 -8.93
CA ALA A 74 -2.37 -0.17 -7.67
C ALA A 74 -2.10 1.32 -7.44
N LEU A 75 -0.88 1.80 -7.72
CA LEU A 75 -0.50 3.21 -7.63
C LEU A 75 -1.39 4.08 -8.53
N LEU A 76 -1.58 3.68 -9.80
CA LEU A 76 -2.46 4.39 -10.73
C LEU A 76 -3.92 4.42 -10.23
N ARG A 77 -4.43 3.32 -9.66
CA ARG A 77 -5.79 3.27 -9.09
C ARG A 77 -5.93 4.20 -7.90
N TYR A 78 -4.95 4.23 -7.00
CA TYR A 78 -4.95 5.19 -5.89
C TYR A 78 -4.94 6.62 -6.40
N GLY A 79 -4.09 6.96 -7.37
CA GLY A 79 -4.06 8.28 -7.99
C GLY A 79 -5.42 8.70 -8.56
N ASN A 80 -6.12 7.79 -9.23
CA ASN A 80 -7.46 8.05 -9.77
C ASN A 80 -8.49 8.31 -8.65
N LEU A 81 -8.51 7.49 -7.61
CA LEU A 81 -9.39 7.70 -6.45
C LEU A 81 -9.10 9.04 -5.75
N CYS A 82 -7.82 9.37 -5.57
CA CYS A 82 -7.42 10.60 -4.89
C CYS A 82 -7.73 11.88 -5.68
N ARG A 83 -7.99 11.81 -6.98
CA ARG A 83 -8.45 12.97 -7.76
C ARG A 83 -9.84 13.47 -7.34
N GLU A 84 -10.68 12.57 -6.84
CA GLU A 84 -12.06 12.87 -6.43
C GLU A 84 -12.18 13.08 -4.92
N ILE A 85 -11.10 12.85 -4.19
CA ILE A 85 -11.07 12.89 -2.72
C ILE A 85 -10.06 13.95 -2.28
N ASP A 86 -10.52 14.94 -1.49
CA ASP A 86 -9.61 15.88 -0.83
C ASP A 86 -8.86 15.17 0.30
N CYS A 87 -7.70 14.58 -0.05
CA CYS A 87 -6.86 13.79 0.85
C CYS A 87 -5.38 14.17 0.79
N ASP A 88 -5.07 15.42 0.47
CA ASP A 88 -3.70 15.95 0.40
C ASP A 88 -2.80 15.09 -0.52
N PHE A 89 -3.34 14.58 -1.61
CA PHE A 89 -2.58 13.76 -2.55
C PHE A 89 -1.51 14.60 -3.24
N ALA A 90 -0.28 14.11 -3.21
CA ALA A 90 0.84 14.72 -3.92
C ALA A 90 1.68 13.66 -4.63
N GLN A 91 1.93 13.88 -5.93
CA GLN A 91 2.89 13.05 -6.66
C GLN A 91 4.31 13.41 -6.22
N GLN A 92 5.10 12.41 -5.85
CA GLN A 92 6.45 12.57 -5.34
C GLN A 92 7.29 11.37 -5.78
N ASP A 93 8.58 11.58 -5.96
CA ASP A 93 9.50 10.46 -6.12
C ASP A 93 9.76 9.77 -4.78
N ALA A 94 9.92 8.46 -4.79
CA ALA A 94 10.37 7.72 -3.62
C ALA A 94 11.85 7.37 -3.75
N TYR A 95 12.55 7.41 -2.63
CA TYR A 95 13.98 7.15 -2.57
C TYR A 95 14.26 6.06 -1.55
N VAL A 96 15.13 5.13 -1.91
CA VAL A 96 15.73 4.19 -0.97
C VAL A 96 17.24 4.38 -0.99
N TYR A 97 17.83 4.63 0.16
CA TYR A 97 19.26 4.91 0.29
C TYR A 97 19.97 3.89 1.18
N SER A 98 21.27 3.84 1.06
CA SER A 98 22.13 3.10 2.00
C SER A 98 23.25 3.99 2.50
N LEU A 99 23.62 3.84 3.77
CA LEU A 99 24.72 4.60 4.38
C LEU A 99 26.07 4.11 3.89
N ASN A 100 26.23 2.80 3.65
CA ASN A 100 27.53 2.18 3.43
C ASN A 100 27.52 0.98 2.44
N ASP A 101 26.37 0.60 1.89
CA ASP A 101 26.25 -0.53 0.97
C ASP A 101 25.79 -0.07 -0.42
N ARG A 102 26.74 0.38 -1.21
CA ARG A 102 26.56 0.73 -2.62
C ARG A 102 26.20 -0.49 -3.47
N ARG A 103 26.80 -1.64 -3.16
CA ARG A 103 26.65 -2.86 -3.96
C ARG A 103 25.20 -3.36 -4.00
N THR A 104 24.50 -3.29 -2.88
CA THR A 104 23.08 -3.67 -2.82
C THR A 104 22.20 -2.69 -3.60
N LEU A 105 22.53 -1.39 -3.62
CA LEU A 105 21.84 -0.39 -4.45
C LEU A 105 22.03 -0.65 -5.94
N ASP A 106 23.26 -0.95 -6.38
CA ASP A 106 23.56 -1.26 -7.78
C ASP A 106 22.83 -2.52 -8.25
N ALA A 107 22.79 -3.59 -7.42
CA ALA A 107 22.06 -4.81 -7.74
C ALA A 107 20.53 -4.56 -7.88
N GLU A 108 19.96 -3.74 -7.01
CA GLU A 108 18.56 -3.36 -7.09
C GLU A 108 18.25 -2.52 -8.34
N LEU A 109 19.11 -1.57 -8.66
CA LEU A 109 18.97 -0.74 -9.86
C LEU A 109 19.01 -1.60 -11.13
N GLU A 110 19.98 -2.53 -11.22
CA GLU A 110 20.07 -3.47 -12.35
C GLU A 110 18.82 -4.36 -12.44
N ALA A 111 18.33 -4.86 -11.33
CA ALA A 111 17.10 -5.63 -11.26
C ALA A 111 15.89 -4.84 -11.78
N LEU A 112 15.72 -3.59 -11.36
CA LEU A 112 14.65 -2.70 -11.81
C LEU A 112 14.73 -2.41 -13.32
N HIS A 113 15.93 -2.13 -13.84
CA HIS A 113 16.14 -1.94 -15.28
C HIS A 113 15.82 -3.21 -16.08
N ARG A 114 16.20 -4.38 -15.56
CA ARG A 114 15.85 -5.68 -16.17
C ARG A 114 14.34 -5.92 -16.20
N LEU A 115 13.59 -5.37 -15.25
CA LEU A 115 12.12 -5.39 -15.22
C LEU A 115 11.49 -4.25 -16.04
N GLY A 116 12.28 -3.43 -16.74
CA GLY A 116 11.80 -2.32 -17.55
C GLY A 116 11.30 -1.12 -16.76
N PHE A 117 11.72 -0.97 -15.50
CA PHE A 117 11.35 0.16 -14.67
C PHE A 117 12.39 1.28 -14.74
N GLY A 118 11.94 2.52 -14.87
CA GLY A 118 12.77 3.72 -15.06
C GLY A 118 13.40 4.26 -13.77
N ALA A 119 13.90 3.39 -12.89
CA ALA A 119 14.66 3.82 -11.70
C ALA A 119 15.98 4.48 -12.09
N SER A 120 16.47 5.37 -11.24
CA SER A 120 17.77 6.03 -11.41
C SER A 120 18.58 6.01 -10.11
N PHE A 121 19.90 6.09 -10.26
CA PHE A 121 20.82 6.19 -9.14
C PHE A 121 21.26 7.64 -8.93
N SER A 122 21.48 8.03 -7.67
CA SER A 122 22.15 9.29 -7.29
C SER A 122 23.04 9.06 -6.07
N GLU A 123 24.15 9.80 -5.99
CA GLU A 123 24.99 9.88 -4.78
C GLU A 123 24.54 10.99 -3.83
N GLU A 124 23.63 11.85 -4.30
CA GLU A 124 23.14 12.99 -3.56
C GLU A 124 21.65 12.82 -3.20
N LEU A 125 21.35 13.10 -1.96
CA LEU A 125 20.01 13.27 -1.42
C LEU A 125 20.11 14.34 -0.31
N PRO A 126 19.14 15.26 -0.16
CA PRO A 126 19.19 16.33 0.84
C PRO A 126 18.99 15.78 2.26
N LEU A 127 19.95 14.97 2.71
CA LEU A 127 19.98 14.39 4.05
C LEU A 127 21.10 15.06 4.88
N PRO A 128 20.94 15.19 6.20
CA PRO A 128 21.94 15.81 7.07
C PRO A 128 23.15 14.90 7.39
N PHE A 129 23.34 13.85 6.61
CA PHE A 129 24.43 12.87 6.77
C PHE A 129 24.81 12.26 5.41
N PRO A 130 26.06 11.78 5.27
CA PRO A 130 26.53 11.15 4.02
C PRO A 130 25.84 9.79 3.79
N ILE A 131 25.67 9.44 2.51
CA ILE A 131 25.13 8.16 2.04
C ILE A 131 26.07 7.53 1.00
N ALA A 132 26.02 6.21 0.87
CA ALA A 132 26.71 5.51 -0.21
C ALA A 132 26.00 5.68 -1.57
N GLY A 133 24.75 6.12 -1.53
CA GLY A 133 23.92 6.40 -2.69
C GLY A 133 22.44 6.12 -2.44
N THR A 134 21.64 6.38 -3.45
CA THR A 134 20.18 6.18 -3.43
C THR A 134 19.67 5.69 -4.78
N VAL A 135 18.61 4.86 -4.75
CA VAL A 135 17.80 4.49 -5.91
C VAL A 135 16.50 5.27 -5.86
N ARG A 136 16.25 6.06 -6.90
CA ARG A 136 15.04 6.85 -7.10
C ARG A 136 13.99 6.04 -7.85
N PHE A 137 12.79 6.00 -7.31
CA PHE A 137 11.58 5.49 -7.94
C PHE A 137 10.72 6.68 -8.36
N PRO A 138 10.65 7.00 -9.67
CA PRO A 138 9.86 8.13 -10.16
C PRO A 138 8.37 7.89 -10.03
N GLU A 139 7.59 8.98 -10.07
CA GLU A 139 6.13 8.96 -10.18
C GLU A 139 5.40 8.16 -9.09
N GLN A 140 5.95 8.17 -7.89
CA GLN A 140 5.27 7.64 -6.72
C GLN A 140 4.35 8.71 -6.12
N ALA A 141 3.75 8.50 -4.95
CA ALA A 141 2.86 9.49 -4.35
C ALA A 141 2.81 9.40 -2.83
N GLN A 142 2.19 10.40 -2.24
CA GLN A 142 1.79 10.44 -0.84
C GLN A 142 0.40 11.04 -0.70
N PHE A 143 -0.29 10.75 0.41
CA PHE A 143 -1.64 11.24 0.67
C PHE A 143 -1.93 11.25 2.18
N HIS A 144 -3.06 11.80 2.59
CA HIS A 144 -3.53 11.72 3.98
C HIS A 144 -4.47 10.51 4.15
N PRO A 145 -4.01 9.40 4.78
CA PRO A 145 -4.74 8.13 4.76
C PRO A 145 -6.10 8.20 5.48
N LEU A 146 -6.21 8.99 6.55
CA LEU A 146 -7.46 9.11 7.30
C LEU A 146 -8.50 9.94 6.54
N LYS A 147 -8.11 11.03 5.85
CA LYS A 147 -9.02 11.78 4.97
C LYS A 147 -9.55 10.89 3.84
N PHE A 148 -8.65 10.14 3.21
CA PHE A 148 -9.00 9.17 2.17
C PHE A 148 -9.95 8.10 2.70
N ALA A 149 -9.60 7.44 3.80
CA ALA A 149 -10.40 6.38 4.40
C ALA A 149 -11.78 6.85 4.85
N ALA A 150 -11.88 8.05 5.45
CA ALA A 150 -13.14 8.65 5.84
C ALA A 150 -14.07 8.89 4.63
N HIS A 151 -13.52 9.25 3.47
CA HIS A 151 -14.31 9.37 2.24
C HIS A 151 -14.75 8.00 1.72
N ILE A 152 -13.83 7.03 1.63
CA ILE A 152 -14.13 5.67 1.14
C ILE A 152 -15.20 4.98 2.01
N ALA A 153 -15.19 5.21 3.32
CA ALA A 153 -16.14 4.60 4.26
C ALA A 153 -17.58 5.11 4.13
N ARG A 154 -17.81 6.24 3.45
CA ARG A 154 -19.16 6.82 3.33
C ARG A 154 -20.15 5.86 2.69
N GLY A 155 -21.26 5.62 3.38
CA GLY A 155 -22.33 4.74 2.90
C GLY A 155 -22.02 3.25 2.88
N LEU A 156 -20.89 2.80 3.43
CA LEU A 156 -20.59 1.40 3.55
C LEU A 156 -21.31 0.76 4.74
N LYS A 157 -21.60 -0.55 4.64
CA LYS A 157 -22.17 -1.37 5.72
C LYS A 157 -21.05 -1.78 6.69
N ILE A 158 -20.77 -0.95 7.68
CA ILE A 158 -19.68 -1.13 8.65
C ILE A 158 -20.24 -1.31 10.05
N TYR A 159 -19.73 -2.28 10.78
CA TYR A 159 -20.03 -2.55 12.18
C TYR A 159 -18.73 -2.48 12.99
N GLU A 160 -18.52 -1.36 13.66
CA GLU A 160 -17.43 -1.15 14.60
C GLU A 160 -17.70 -1.87 15.92
N HIS A 161 -16.69 -1.95 16.78
CA HIS A 161 -16.77 -2.63 18.09
C HIS A 161 -17.28 -4.07 18.00
N THR A 162 -17.10 -4.72 16.86
CA THR A 162 -17.62 -6.05 16.54
C THR A 162 -16.46 -7.01 16.26
N LYS A 163 -15.94 -7.61 17.32
CA LYS A 163 -14.81 -8.54 17.23
C LYS A 163 -15.26 -9.92 16.77
N VAL A 164 -14.65 -10.42 15.69
CA VAL A 164 -14.81 -11.84 15.28
C VAL A 164 -14.00 -12.72 16.23
N LEU A 165 -14.66 -13.73 16.81
CA LEU A 165 -14.07 -14.67 17.75
C LEU A 165 -13.78 -16.02 17.08
N GLU A 166 -14.67 -16.46 16.19
CA GLU A 166 -14.57 -17.75 15.54
C GLU A 166 -15.18 -17.69 14.13
N LEU A 167 -14.60 -18.46 13.22
CA LEU A 167 -15.11 -18.65 11.85
C LEU A 167 -15.48 -20.12 11.66
N MET A 168 -16.71 -20.35 11.19
CA MET A 168 -17.21 -21.66 10.80
C MET A 168 -17.73 -21.60 9.35
N PRO A 169 -17.90 -22.71 8.66
CA PRO A 169 -18.49 -22.73 7.34
C PRO A 169 -19.85 -21.99 7.30
N GLY A 170 -19.90 -20.87 6.57
CA GLY A 170 -21.12 -20.06 6.41
C GLY A 170 -21.49 -19.16 7.62
N GLN A 171 -20.72 -19.16 8.70
CA GLN A 171 -21.01 -18.40 9.92
C GLN A 171 -19.77 -17.77 10.54
N ALA A 172 -19.98 -16.68 11.27
CA ALA A 172 -18.96 -16.05 12.11
C ALA A 172 -19.56 -15.73 13.48
N VAL A 173 -18.87 -16.10 14.55
CA VAL A 173 -19.21 -15.71 15.91
C VAL A 173 -18.56 -14.37 16.21
N THR A 174 -19.34 -13.40 16.65
CA THR A 174 -18.86 -12.06 16.98
C THR A 174 -19.19 -11.69 18.41
N ARG A 175 -18.38 -10.80 18.99
CA ARG A 175 -18.67 -10.11 20.24
C ARG A 175 -18.76 -8.61 19.96
N VAL A 176 -19.87 -8.01 20.36
CA VAL A 176 -20.02 -6.54 20.38
C VAL A 176 -19.43 -6.03 21.68
N CYS A 177 -18.51 -5.07 21.59
CA CYS A 177 -17.90 -4.38 22.72
C CYS A 177 -18.46 -2.96 22.77
N PHE A 178 -19.00 -2.56 23.92
CA PHE A 178 -19.54 -1.22 24.17
C PHE A 178 -18.48 -0.31 24.78
#